data_6ad1f91ac481eb43aa53a5906c799748
#
_entry.id   6ad1f91ac481eb43aa53a5906c799748
#
_cell.length_a   1.000
_cell.length_b   1.000
_cell.length_c   1.000
_cell.angle_alpha   90.00
_cell.angle_beta   90.00
_cell.angle_gamma   90.00
#
_symmetry.space_group_name_H-M   'P 1'
#
loop_
_entity.id
_entity.type
_entity.pdbx_description
1 polymer ?
#
loop_
_entity_poly.entity_id
_entity_poly.type
_entity_poly.pdbx_seq_one_letter_code
_entity_poly.pdbx_strand_id
1 'polypeptide(L)'
;MSTSPISAAQPNAAGQNKSSRIIFASFIGTAIEFYDFYVYATAAALVIGPVFFPHGSATAQALSAFVTFGIAFVARPIGSFLFGHFGDRIGRKSTLVASLLVMGVSTTLIGFVPGYDSIGSLAPILLCILRFGQGIGLGGEWGGAALLATENAPAGKRGWFGMFPQLGPSIGFLASNGLFFALALSLSDEQFRSWGWRVPFLVSAVLVALGLYVRLKIAETPAFQAAIERQERVKVPIATLLSQHWLPTLLGALAMVVCYTLFYNATTFSLSYGVSVLHIPRPTFLGLLCIAVVFMALATPLSAWAADRYGRKPVLIVGIIAAILSGFTMAPLLGSGQTSLVLLFLVIELFLMGVTFAPMGALLPELFPTNVRYTGAGVSYNLGGILGASVAPYIAQMLAARGGLPWVGAYVSIAAAVSMIGVLCMRETRDTQLM
;
A
#
# COMPACT_ATOMS: atom_id res chain seq x y z
N MET A 1 -2.43 55.35 39.83
CA MET A 1 -1.51 54.33 39.31
C MET A 1 -2.32 53.40 38.43
N SER A 2 -2.25 53.62 37.11
CA SER A 2 -3.00 52.86 36.10
C SER A 2 -2.11 51.70 35.64
N THR A 3 -2.50 50.46 35.91
CA THR A 3 -1.85 49.27 35.39
C THR A 3 -2.49 48.87 34.08
N SER A 4 -1.78 49.12 32.98
CA SER A 4 -2.15 48.62 31.66
C SER A 4 -2.01 47.10 31.58
N PRO A 5 -2.96 46.36 30.98
CA PRO A 5 -2.81 44.92 30.78
C PRO A 5 -1.78 44.63 29.68
N ILE A 6 -0.84 43.74 30.01
CA ILE A 6 0.14 43.19 29.05
C ILE A 6 -0.63 42.39 28.00
N SER A 7 -0.64 42.92 26.78
CA SER A 7 -1.16 42.21 25.60
C SER A 7 -0.34 40.96 25.37
N ALA A 8 -0.97 39.80 25.55
CA ALA A 8 -0.37 38.50 25.18
C ALA A 8 -0.17 38.52 23.66
N ALA A 9 1.08 38.53 23.25
CA ALA A 9 1.47 38.41 21.85
C ALA A 9 0.92 37.09 21.26
N GLN A 10 0.02 37.19 20.31
CA GLN A 10 -0.43 36.04 19.51
C GLN A 10 0.79 35.45 18.79
N PRO A 11 0.98 34.12 18.81
CA PRO A 11 2.06 33.50 18.06
C PRO A 11 1.86 33.76 16.57
N ASN A 12 2.91 34.23 15.93
CA ASN A 12 2.99 34.59 14.52
C ASN A 12 2.38 33.52 13.61
N ALA A 13 1.39 33.91 12.81
CA ALA A 13 0.68 33.11 11.81
C ALA A 13 1.55 32.72 10.58
N ALA A 14 2.86 32.96 10.62
CA ALA A 14 3.77 32.76 9.48
C ALA A 14 4.28 31.33 9.29
N GLY A 15 3.93 30.37 10.17
CA GLY A 15 4.43 28.98 10.14
C GLY A 15 3.39 27.88 9.90
N GLN A 16 2.10 28.20 9.89
CA GLN A 16 1.07 27.19 9.64
C GLN A 16 0.92 26.95 8.15
N ASN A 17 1.50 25.84 7.66
CA ASN A 17 1.10 25.32 6.36
C ASN A 17 -0.41 25.12 6.35
N LYS A 18 -1.12 25.75 5.39
CA LYS A 18 -2.56 25.53 5.25
C LYS A 18 -2.81 24.02 5.19
N SER A 19 -3.73 23.48 5.99
CA SER A 19 -4.06 22.05 6.06
C SER A 19 -4.20 21.39 4.68
N SER A 20 -4.69 22.14 3.68
CA SER A 20 -4.77 21.68 2.29
C SER A 20 -3.42 21.35 1.64
N ARG A 21 -2.34 22.08 1.95
CA ARG A 21 -1.00 21.80 1.40
C ARG A 21 -0.40 20.53 2.01
N ILE A 22 -0.62 20.32 3.30
CA ILE A 22 -0.17 19.11 4.01
C ILE A 22 -0.87 17.87 3.45
N ILE A 23 -2.19 17.94 3.30
CA ILE A 23 -3.01 16.86 2.74
C ILE A 23 -2.57 16.54 1.30
N PHE A 24 -2.42 17.57 0.46
CA PHE A 24 -2.02 17.38 -0.94
C PHE A 24 -0.60 16.77 -1.06
N ALA A 25 0.35 17.23 -0.24
CA ALA A 25 1.71 16.70 -0.22
C ALA A 25 1.75 15.23 0.25
N SER A 26 0.96 14.87 1.28
CA SER A 26 0.81 13.50 1.76
C SER A 26 0.20 12.60 0.68
N PHE A 27 -0.85 13.05 0.01
CA PHE A 27 -1.51 12.34 -1.08
C PHE A 27 -0.58 12.09 -2.27
N ILE A 28 0.11 13.13 -2.76
CA ILE A 28 1.06 12.99 -3.89
C ILE A 28 2.23 12.09 -3.52
N GLY A 29 2.77 12.22 -2.31
CA GLY A 29 3.85 11.35 -1.82
C GLY A 29 3.44 9.89 -1.87
N THR A 30 2.31 9.54 -1.27
CA THR A 30 1.81 8.16 -1.29
C THR A 30 1.45 7.67 -2.69
N ALA A 31 0.95 8.52 -3.59
CA ALA A 31 0.66 8.14 -4.96
C ALA A 31 1.94 7.75 -5.74
N ILE A 32 3.04 8.50 -5.58
CA ILE A 32 4.34 8.17 -6.20
C ILE A 32 4.91 6.87 -5.63
N GLU A 33 4.86 6.69 -4.31
CA GLU A 33 5.33 5.48 -3.65
C GLU A 33 4.59 4.22 -4.13
N PHE A 34 3.28 4.31 -4.20
CA PHE A 34 2.45 3.20 -4.65
C PHE A 34 2.58 2.95 -6.15
N TYR A 35 2.83 3.99 -6.98
CA TYR A 35 3.17 3.78 -8.37
C TYR A 35 4.38 2.85 -8.51
N ASP A 36 5.49 3.18 -7.85
CA ASP A 36 6.74 2.40 -7.91
C ASP A 36 6.54 0.95 -7.47
N PHE A 37 5.68 0.75 -6.47
CA PHE A 37 5.38 -0.57 -5.97
C PHE A 37 4.50 -1.39 -6.92
N TYR A 38 3.48 -0.75 -7.51
CA TYR A 38 2.54 -1.43 -8.41
C TYR A 38 3.10 -1.69 -9.80
N VAL A 39 4.07 -0.91 -10.26
CA VAL A 39 4.83 -1.23 -11.48
C VAL A 39 5.38 -2.65 -11.41
N TYR A 40 5.98 -3.03 -10.28
CA TYR A 40 6.49 -4.38 -10.12
C TYR A 40 5.36 -5.43 -10.02
N ALA A 41 4.28 -5.15 -9.31
CA ALA A 41 3.16 -6.08 -9.17
C ALA A 41 2.56 -6.45 -10.53
N THR A 42 2.35 -5.46 -11.40
CA THR A 42 1.86 -5.65 -12.77
C THR A 42 2.87 -6.40 -13.64
N ALA A 43 4.16 -6.05 -13.55
CA ALA A 43 5.21 -6.76 -14.28
C ALA A 43 5.35 -8.20 -13.80
N ALA A 44 5.24 -8.48 -12.49
CA ALA A 44 5.29 -9.84 -11.94
C ALA A 44 4.16 -10.72 -12.50
N ALA A 45 2.97 -10.14 -12.68
CA ALA A 45 1.84 -10.85 -13.26
C ALA A 45 1.99 -11.14 -14.76
N LEU A 46 2.77 -10.32 -15.52
CA LEU A 46 2.79 -10.36 -16.97
C LEU A 46 4.10 -10.88 -17.59
N VAL A 47 5.27 -10.53 -17.02
CA VAL A 47 6.55 -10.71 -17.73
C VAL A 47 7.71 -11.20 -16.87
N ILE A 48 7.71 -10.97 -15.54
CA ILE A 48 8.85 -11.33 -14.69
C ILE A 48 9.12 -12.85 -14.72
N GLY A 49 8.06 -13.66 -14.69
CA GLY A 49 8.18 -15.12 -14.77
C GLY A 49 8.99 -15.57 -15.98
N PRO A 50 8.50 -15.35 -17.21
CA PRO A 50 9.21 -15.74 -18.44
C PRO A 50 10.60 -15.13 -18.62
N VAL A 51 10.80 -13.86 -18.20
CA VAL A 51 12.07 -13.13 -18.44
C VAL A 51 13.18 -13.52 -17.46
N PHE A 52 12.84 -13.79 -16.21
CA PHE A 52 13.81 -14.04 -15.14
C PHE A 52 13.87 -15.50 -14.69
N PHE A 53 12.83 -16.27 -14.96
CA PHE A 53 12.68 -17.68 -14.57
C PHE A 53 12.21 -18.55 -15.74
N PRO A 54 12.93 -18.58 -16.89
CA PRO A 54 12.45 -19.23 -18.13
C PRO A 54 12.31 -20.74 -18.00
N HIS A 55 12.93 -21.36 -16.97
CA HIS A 55 12.89 -22.80 -16.76
C HIS A 55 11.66 -23.21 -15.94
N GLY A 56 10.98 -24.26 -16.38
CA GLY A 56 9.80 -24.80 -15.72
C GLY A 56 8.48 -24.47 -16.41
N SER A 57 7.38 -24.93 -15.81
CA SER A 57 6.03 -24.68 -16.30
C SER A 57 5.63 -23.20 -16.12
N ALA A 58 4.62 -22.75 -16.86
CA ALA A 58 4.06 -21.39 -16.68
C ALA A 58 3.63 -21.11 -15.24
N THR A 59 3.09 -22.13 -14.54
CA THR A 59 2.76 -22.03 -13.10
C THR A 59 4.01 -21.83 -12.24
N ALA A 60 5.10 -22.56 -12.49
CA ALA A 60 6.35 -22.39 -11.74
C ALA A 60 6.97 -21.03 -11.96
N GLN A 61 6.93 -20.51 -13.20
CA GLN A 61 7.39 -19.17 -13.54
C GLN A 61 6.57 -18.08 -12.80
N ALA A 62 5.25 -18.19 -12.78
CA ALA A 62 4.37 -17.28 -12.06
C ALA A 62 4.61 -17.32 -10.55
N LEU A 63 4.74 -18.52 -9.97
CA LEU A 63 5.06 -18.67 -8.54
C LEU A 63 6.40 -18.03 -8.18
N SER A 64 7.44 -18.22 -9.02
CA SER A 64 8.75 -17.59 -8.82
C SER A 64 8.66 -16.05 -8.87
N ALA A 65 7.91 -15.51 -9.82
CA ALA A 65 7.66 -14.07 -9.90
C ALA A 65 6.93 -13.54 -8.66
N PHE A 66 5.96 -14.28 -8.12
CA PHE A 66 5.23 -13.88 -6.91
C PHE A 66 6.06 -14.04 -5.62
N VAL A 67 7.00 -14.97 -5.58
CA VAL A 67 7.99 -15.03 -4.48
C VAL A 67 8.83 -13.75 -4.47
N THR A 68 9.37 -13.33 -5.62
CA THR A 68 10.15 -12.07 -5.69
C THR A 68 9.31 -10.84 -5.36
N PHE A 69 8.01 -10.85 -5.70
CA PHE A 69 7.07 -9.81 -5.26
C PHE A 69 6.99 -9.76 -3.72
N GLY A 70 6.90 -10.90 -3.05
CA GLY A 70 6.82 -11.00 -1.59
C GLY A 70 8.04 -10.47 -0.85
N ILE A 71 9.25 -10.54 -1.44
CA ILE A 71 10.51 -10.08 -0.83
C ILE A 71 10.41 -8.62 -0.34
N ALA A 72 9.79 -7.74 -1.12
CA ALA A 72 9.67 -6.34 -0.73
C ALA A 72 8.84 -6.15 0.53
N PHE A 73 7.79 -6.95 0.76
CA PHE A 73 6.99 -6.88 1.99
C PHE A 73 7.76 -7.35 3.22
N VAL A 74 8.56 -8.40 3.07
CA VAL A 74 9.43 -8.90 4.15
C VAL A 74 10.50 -7.87 4.52
N ALA A 75 10.98 -7.09 3.55
CA ALA A 75 11.96 -6.04 3.77
C ALA A 75 11.40 -4.78 4.45
N ARG A 76 10.08 -4.50 4.34
CA ARG A 76 9.45 -3.30 4.92
C ARG A 76 9.65 -3.12 6.43
N PRO A 77 9.46 -4.11 7.31
CA PRO A 77 9.73 -3.97 8.74
C PRO A 77 11.18 -3.56 9.03
N ILE A 78 12.14 -4.11 8.26
CA ILE A 78 13.55 -3.74 8.36
C ILE A 78 13.74 -2.26 7.98
N GLY A 79 13.12 -1.82 6.90
CA GLY A 79 13.09 -0.43 6.48
C GLY A 79 12.48 0.49 7.53
N SER A 80 11.34 0.10 8.13
CA SER A 80 10.70 0.86 9.22
C SER A 80 11.63 1.03 10.41
N PHE A 81 12.36 -0.01 10.78
CA PHE A 81 13.34 0.05 11.86
C PHE A 81 14.51 0.98 11.51
N LEU A 82 15.12 0.80 10.34
CA LEU A 82 16.26 1.60 9.90
C LEU A 82 15.90 3.09 9.80
N PHE A 83 14.85 3.40 9.04
CA PHE A 83 14.44 4.79 8.83
C PHE A 83 13.80 5.42 10.06
N GLY A 84 13.13 4.66 10.91
CA GLY A 84 12.68 5.12 12.22
C GLY A 84 13.84 5.53 13.12
N HIS A 85 14.84 4.66 13.25
CA HIS A 85 16.02 4.92 14.07
C HIS A 85 16.84 6.15 13.59
N PHE A 86 17.07 6.23 12.28
CA PHE A 86 17.80 7.38 11.71
C PHE A 86 16.94 8.65 11.69
N GLY A 87 15.61 8.54 11.50
CA GLY A 87 14.69 9.67 11.54
C GLY A 87 14.68 10.40 12.88
N ASP A 88 14.80 9.63 13.97
CA ASP A 88 14.87 10.19 15.31
C ASP A 88 16.25 10.82 15.63
N ARG A 89 17.30 10.50 14.87
CA ARG A 89 18.67 11.02 15.08
C ARG A 89 19.06 12.13 14.13
N ILE A 90 18.76 11.99 12.82
CA ILE A 90 19.24 12.87 11.75
C ILE A 90 18.16 13.85 11.30
N GLY A 91 16.87 13.57 11.66
CA GLY A 91 15.71 14.35 11.27
C GLY A 91 14.82 13.61 10.27
N ARG A 92 13.51 13.84 10.37
CA ARG A 92 12.50 13.14 9.55
C ARG A 92 12.62 13.46 8.07
N LYS A 93 12.93 14.72 7.73
CA LYS A 93 13.07 15.16 6.33
C LYS A 93 14.20 14.41 5.62
N SER A 94 15.40 14.33 6.23
CA SER A 94 16.55 13.64 5.66
C SER A 94 16.29 12.15 5.47
N THR A 95 15.58 11.54 6.43
CA THR A 95 15.21 10.13 6.41
C THR A 95 14.18 9.84 5.32
N LEU A 96 13.17 10.68 5.16
CA LEU A 96 12.17 10.57 4.09
C LEU A 96 12.79 10.75 2.69
N VAL A 97 13.78 11.62 2.55
CA VAL A 97 14.54 11.77 1.31
C VAL A 97 15.36 10.50 1.02
N ALA A 98 16.05 9.97 2.03
CA ALA A 98 16.83 8.75 1.88
C ALA A 98 15.97 7.53 1.53
N SER A 99 14.80 7.35 2.17
CA SER A 99 13.86 6.26 1.88
C SER A 99 13.34 6.33 0.45
N LEU A 100 12.92 7.53 -0.01
CA LEU A 100 12.49 7.75 -1.38
C LEU A 100 13.59 7.44 -2.40
N LEU A 101 14.82 7.85 -2.12
CA LEU A 101 15.97 7.55 -3.00
C LEU A 101 16.27 6.05 -3.07
N VAL A 102 16.31 5.37 -1.92
CA VAL A 102 16.54 3.90 -1.89
C VAL A 102 15.46 3.17 -2.67
N MET A 103 14.18 3.51 -2.46
CA MET A 103 13.06 2.91 -3.17
C MET A 103 13.12 3.19 -4.67
N GLY A 104 13.22 4.45 -5.05
CA GLY A 104 13.13 4.86 -6.44
C GLY A 104 14.34 4.45 -7.28
N VAL A 105 15.55 4.50 -6.73
CA VAL A 105 16.76 3.98 -7.40
C VAL A 105 16.61 2.48 -7.59
N SER A 106 16.18 1.73 -6.56
CA SER A 106 15.95 0.29 -6.69
C SER A 106 14.91 -0.02 -7.77
N THR A 107 13.78 0.70 -7.80
CA THR A 107 12.75 0.53 -8.82
C THR A 107 13.27 0.82 -10.23
N THR A 108 13.96 1.94 -10.39
CA THR A 108 14.53 2.33 -11.69
C THR A 108 15.54 1.31 -12.20
N LEU A 109 16.42 0.81 -11.31
CA LEU A 109 17.43 -0.17 -11.66
C LEU A 109 16.83 -1.52 -12.08
N ILE A 110 15.66 -1.93 -11.57
CA ILE A 110 14.95 -3.13 -12.07
C ILE A 110 14.70 -3.02 -13.58
N GLY A 111 14.38 -1.82 -14.10
CA GLY A 111 14.19 -1.60 -15.54
C GLY A 111 15.45 -1.84 -16.38
N PHE A 112 16.63 -1.78 -15.78
CA PHE A 112 17.90 -2.03 -16.48
C PHE A 112 18.44 -3.47 -16.32
N VAL A 113 17.87 -4.29 -15.42
CA VAL A 113 18.37 -5.66 -15.20
C VAL A 113 18.19 -6.48 -16.48
N PRO A 114 19.25 -7.10 -17.05
CA PRO A 114 19.12 -8.01 -18.16
C PRO A 114 18.33 -9.27 -17.75
N GLY A 115 17.65 -9.89 -18.73
CA GLY A 115 16.93 -11.15 -18.50
C GLY A 115 17.88 -12.34 -18.29
N TYR A 116 17.28 -13.49 -17.92
CA TYR A 116 18.01 -14.75 -17.69
C TYR A 116 18.86 -15.15 -18.89
N ASP A 117 18.35 -14.99 -20.11
CA ASP A 117 19.05 -15.37 -21.36
C ASP A 117 20.39 -14.64 -21.54
N SER A 118 20.55 -13.46 -20.94
CA SER A 118 21.74 -12.63 -21.08
C SER A 118 22.78 -12.88 -19.98
N ILE A 119 22.36 -13.04 -18.73
CA ILE A 119 23.26 -13.12 -17.54
C ILE A 119 22.97 -14.33 -16.63
N GLY A 120 22.14 -15.28 -17.07
CA GLY A 120 21.84 -16.49 -16.35
C GLY A 120 21.23 -16.24 -14.96
N SER A 121 21.61 -17.04 -13.98
CA SER A 121 21.13 -16.96 -12.60
C SER A 121 21.43 -15.63 -11.88
N LEU A 122 22.33 -14.81 -12.42
CA LEU A 122 22.59 -13.47 -11.86
C LEU A 122 21.37 -12.54 -12.03
N ALA A 123 20.56 -12.73 -13.07
CA ALA A 123 19.35 -11.94 -13.31
C ALA A 123 18.34 -12.00 -12.15
N PRO A 124 17.85 -13.17 -11.72
CA PRO A 124 16.93 -13.25 -10.58
C PRO A 124 17.59 -12.83 -9.25
N ILE A 125 18.89 -13.04 -9.06
CA ILE A 125 19.60 -12.57 -7.85
C ILE A 125 19.57 -11.04 -7.76
N LEU A 126 19.94 -10.33 -8.83
CA LEU A 126 19.90 -8.87 -8.88
C LEU A 126 18.46 -8.35 -8.68
N LEU A 127 17.49 -9.02 -9.30
CA LEU A 127 16.08 -8.69 -9.12
C LEU A 127 15.68 -8.77 -7.63
N CYS A 128 16.04 -9.86 -6.94
CA CYS A 128 15.75 -10.04 -5.51
C CYS A 128 16.42 -8.96 -4.63
N ILE A 129 17.68 -8.60 -4.91
CA ILE A 129 18.40 -7.55 -4.20
C ILE A 129 17.69 -6.20 -4.37
N LEU A 130 17.30 -5.84 -5.60
CA LEU A 130 16.61 -4.59 -5.87
C LEU A 130 15.20 -4.57 -5.26
N ARG A 131 14.50 -5.70 -5.27
CA ARG A 131 13.20 -5.84 -4.57
C ARG A 131 13.33 -5.66 -3.06
N PHE A 132 14.39 -6.20 -2.47
CA PHE A 132 14.68 -6.00 -1.06
C PHE A 132 14.97 -4.52 -0.76
N GLY A 133 15.80 -3.86 -1.58
CA GLY A 133 16.07 -2.41 -1.50
C GLY A 133 14.80 -1.57 -1.62
N GLN A 134 13.92 -1.88 -2.59
CA GLN A 134 12.63 -1.22 -2.76
C GLN A 134 11.74 -1.37 -1.51
N GLY A 135 11.69 -2.56 -0.92
CA GLY A 135 10.95 -2.83 0.30
C GLY A 135 11.49 -2.07 1.51
N ILE A 136 12.81 -2.01 1.68
CA ILE A 136 13.44 -1.19 2.73
C ILE A 136 13.01 0.27 2.58
N GLY A 137 13.13 0.85 1.38
CA GLY A 137 12.73 2.25 1.14
C GLY A 137 11.28 2.52 1.54
N LEU A 138 10.35 1.64 1.15
CA LEU A 138 8.93 1.83 1.41
C LEU A 138 8.52 1.65 2.88
N GLY A 139 9.34 0.97 3.69
CA GLY A 139 8.96 0.54 5.05
C GLY A 139 8.67 1.68 6.03
N GLY A 140 9.23 2.87 5.83
CA GLY A 140 9.17 3.97 6.80
C GLY A 140 8.08 5.03 6.54
N GLU A 141 7.35 5.00 5.43
CA GLU A 141 6.64 6.18 4.96
C GLU A 141 5.14 6.24 5.32
N TRP A 142 4.42 5.13 5.20
CA TRP A 142 2.96 5.12 5.37
C TRP A 142 2.50 5.62 6.75
N GLY A 143 3.16 5.18 7.83
CA GLY A 143 2.82 5.60 9.18
C GLY A 143 2.91 7.12 9.37
N GLY A 144 3.91 7.76 8.77
CA GLY A 144 4.08 9.21 8.79
C GLY A 144 2.97 9.96 8.06
N ALA A 145 2.57 9.47 6.88
CA ALA A 145 1.50 10.08 6.08
C ALA A 145 0.13 9.97 6.78
N ALA A 146 -0.19 8.81 7.34
CA ALA A 146 -1.44 8.59 8.08
C ALA A 146 -1.51 9.47 9.35
N LEU A 147 -0.42 9.55 10.12
CA LEU A 147 -0.35 10.41 11.31
C LEU A 147 -0.47 11.89 10.96
N LEU A 148 0.26 12.34 9.95
CA LEU A 148 0.20 13.72 9.52
C LEU A 148 -1.23 14.12 9.14
N ALA A 149 -1.98 13.25 8.47
CA ALA A 149 -3.35 13.49 8.10
C ALA A 149 -4.30 13.49 9.31
N THR A 150 -4.18 12.49 10.20
CA THR A 150 -5.12 12.31 11.33
C THR A 150 -4.88 13.28 12.50
N GLU A 151 -3.63 13.63 12.78
CA GLU A 151 -3.29 14.59 13.86
C GLU A 151 -3.65 16.04 13.51
N ASN A 152 -3.72 16.38 12.20
CA ASN A 152 -4.20 17.68 11.73
C ASN A 152 -5.71 17.69 11.44
N ALA A 153 -6.42 16.62 11.70
CA ALA A 153 -7.85 16.52 11.45
C ALA A 153 -8.67 17.26 12.52
N PRO A 154 -9.72 18.00 12.14
CA PRO A 154 -10.71 18.50 13.10
C PRO A 154 -11.37 17.34 13.87
N ALA A 155 -11.86 17.63 15.07
CA ALA A 155 -12.59 16.65 15.88
C ALA A 155 -13.74 16.01 15.07
N GLY A 156 -13.88 14.68 15.13
CA GLY A 156 -14.90 13.91 14.41
C GLY A 156 -14.67 13.76 12.89
N LYS A 157 -13.53 14.21 12.34
CA LYS A 157 -13.21 14.10 10.90
C LYS A 157 -11.91 13.34 10.61
N ARG A 158 -11.44 12.52 11.53
CA ARG A 158 -10.18 11.79 11.36
C ARG A 158 -10.24 10.75 10.24
N GLY A 159 -11.36 10.07 10.08
CA GLY A 159 -11.57 9.14 8.95
C GLY A 159 -11.49 9.87 7.62
N TRP A 160 -12.17 11.02 7.51
CA TRP A 160 -12.15 11.84 6.31
C TRP A 160 -10.74 12.36 5.97
N PHE A 161 -9.99 12.84 6.94
CA PHE A 161 -8.61 13.30 6.72
C PHE A 161 -7.65 12.12 6.47
N GLY A 162 -7.80 11.01 7.20
CA GLY A 162 -7.02 9.80 7.04
C GLY A 162 -7.22 9.09 5.69
N MET A 163 -8.31 9.39 4.95
CA MET A 163 -8.53 8.82 3.62
C MET A 163 -7.59 9.37 2.55
N PHE A 164 -7.04 10.58 2.70
CA PHE A 164 -6.21 11.17 1.66
C PHE A 164 -4.95 10.35 1.35
N PRO A 165 -4.14 9.92 2.33
CA PRO A 165 -3.08 8.95 2.07
C PRO A 165 -3.61 7.61 1.53
N GLN A 166 -4.85 7.20 1.89
CA GLN A 166 -5.46 5.96 1.40
C GLN A 166 -5.99 6.05 -0.05
N LEU A 167 -6.15 7.26 -0.60
CA LEU A 167 -6.42 7.47 -2.03
C LEU A 167 -5.15 7.34 -2.88
N GLY A 168 -3.97 7.54 -2.28
CA GLY A 168 -2.68 7.41 -2.97
C GLY A 168 -2.53 6.09 -3.74
N PRO A 169 -2.82 4.92 -3.14
CA PRO A 169 -2.79 3.64 -3.82
C PRO A 169 -3.66 3.58 -5.08
N SER A 170 -4.88 4.12 -5.05
CA SER A 170 -5.76 4.12 -6.24
C SER A 170 -5.15 4.90 -7.40
N ILE A 171 -4.59 6.07 -7.13
CA ILE A 171 -3.97 6.92 -8.16
C ILE A 171 -2.64 6.33 -8.62
N GLY A 172 -1.81 5.83 -7.70
CA GLY A 172 -0.55 5.15 -8.03
C GLY A 172 -0.78 3.92 -8.91
N PHE A 173 -1.81 3.11 -8.58
CA PHE A 173 -2.19 1.95 -9.39
C PHE A 173 -2.71 2.37 -10.77
N LEU A 174 -3.60 3.36 -10.83
CA LEU A 174 -4.14 3.86 -12.11
C LEU A 174 -3.02 4.40 -13.00
N ALA A 175 -2.05 5.13 -12.46
CA ALA A 175 -0.92 5.65 -13.20
C ALA A 175 0.01 4.52 -13.70
N SER A 176 0.37 3.56 -12.84
CA SER A 176 1.25 2.44 -13.23
C SER A 176 0.57 1.48 -14.21
N ASN A 177 -0.64 1.03 -13.89
CA ASN A 177 -1.40 0.10 -14.73
C ASN A 177 -1.89 0.77 -16.03
N GLY A 178 -2.23 2.06 -16.00
CA GLY A 178 -2.57 2.86 -17.17
C GLY A 178 -1.41 3.01 -18.14
N LEU A 179 -0.18 3.15 -17.63
CA LEU A 179 1.02 3.16 -18.49
C LEU A 179 1.26 1.78 -19.13
N PHE A 180 1.13 0.69 -18.36
CA PHE A 180 1.18 -0.66 -18.93
C PHE A 180 0.08 -0.89 -19.98
N PHE A 181 -1.13 -0.38 -19.74
CA PHE A 181 -2.24 -0.44 -20.69
C PHE A 181 -1.92 0.32 -21.97
N ALA A 182 -1.43 1.54 -21.89
CA ALA A 182 -1.02 2.34 -23.07
C ALA A 182 0.08 1.64 -23.87
N LEU A 183 1.08 1.07 -23.19
CA LEU A 183 2.13 0.29 -23.86
C LEU A 183 1.61 -0.99 -24.49
N ALA A 184 0.67 -1.68 -23.84
CA ALA A 184 0.06 -2.89 -24.37
C ALA A 184 -0.84 -2.64 -25.62
N LEU A 185 -1.38 -1.42 -25.77
CA LEU A 185 -2.10 -0.99 -26.96
C LEU A 185 -1.16 -0.60 -28.11
N SER A 186 0.02 -0.07 -27.77
CA SER A 186 0.94 0.55 -28.75
C SER A 186 2.01 -0.41 -29.26
N LEU A 187 2.32 -1.47 -28.51
CA LEU A 187 3.41 -2.39 -28.78
C LEU A 187 2.89 -3.78 -29.11
N SER A 188 3.60 -4.47 -30.02
CA SER A 188 3.36 -5.91 -30.22
C SER A 188 3.73 -6.70 -28.95
N ASP A 189 3.26 -7.95 -28.84
CA ASP A 189 3.59 -8.84 -27.72
C ASP A 189 5.10 -9.06 -27.57
N GLU A 190 5.81 -9.16 -28.69
CA GLU A 190 7.26 -9.31 -28.73
C GLU A 190 7.97 -8.05 -28.24
N GLN A 191 7.58 -6.87 -28.72
CA GLN A 191 8.11 -5.59 -28.26
C GLN A 191 7.84 -5.36 -26.79
N PHE A 192 6.63 -5.67 -26.33
CA PHE A 192 6.28 -5.53 -24.92
C PHE A 192 7.13 -6.43 -24.03
N ARG A 193 7.36 -7.69 -24.40
CA ARG A 193 8.19 -8.64 -23.63
C ARG A 193 9.67 -8.34 -23.69
N SER A 194 10.18 -7.82 -24.80
CA SER A 194 11.60 -7.53 -24.97
C SER A 194 12.04 -6.26 -24.22
N TRP A 195 11.32 -5.16 -24.34
CA TRP A 195 11.69 -3.88 -23.75
C TRP A 195 10.53 -3.06 -23.15
N GLY A 196 9.30 -3.20 -23.68
CA GLY A 196 8.18 -2.33 -23.32
C GLY A 196 7.86 -2.36 -21.83
N TRP A 197 7.95 -3.51 -21.18
CA TRP A 197 7.72 -3.65 -19.75
C TRP A 197 8.71 -2.88 -18.85
N ARG A 198 9.86 -2.48 -19.40
CA ARG A 198 10.90 -1.73 -18.68
C ARG A 198 10.55 -0.25 -18.53
N VAL A 199 9.77 0.29 -19.48
CA VAL A 199 9.41 1.72 -19.52
C VAL A 199 8.77 2.21 -18.23
N PRO A 200 7.78 1.54 -17.62
CA PRO A 200 7.21 1.98 -16.35
C PRO A 200 8.22 2.06 -15.20
N PHE A 201 9.23 1.19 -15.16
CA PHE A 201 10.32 1.26 -14.18
C PHE A 201 11.24 2.46 -14.42
N LEU A 202 11.51 2.81 -15.67
CA LEU A 202 12.33 3.97 -16.03
C LEU A 202 11.61 5.29 -15.75
N VAL A 203 10.28 5.33 -15.90
CA VAL A 203 9.44 6.49 -15.55
C VAL A 203 9.50 6.76 -14.03
N SER A 204 9.75 5.75 -13.20
CA SER A 204 9.98 5.94 -11.76
C SER A 204 11.08 6.96 -11.47
N ALA A 205 12.14 7.03 -12.27
CA ALA A 205 13.20 8.03 -12.09
C ALA A 205 12.67 9.47 -12.13
N VAL A 206 11.72 9.75 -13.05
CA VAL A 206 11.08 11.08 -13.17
C VAL A 206 10.19 11.35 -11.94
N LEU A 207 9.41 10.35 -11.51
CA LEU A 207 8.53 10.49 -10.35
C LEU A 207 9.32 10.65 -9.05
N VAL A 208 10.45 9.96 -8.91
CA VAL A 208 11.37 10.13 -7.77
C VAL A 208 11.97 11.53 -7.75
N ALA A 209 12.41 12.06 -8.90
CA ALA A 209 12.89 13.43 -9.00
C ALA A 209 11.80 14.45 -8.61
N LEU A 210 10.57 14.23 -9.03
CA LEU A 210 9.40 15.05 -8.64
C LEU A 210 9.13 14.95 -7.13
N GLY A 211 9.10 13.72 -6.59
CA GLY A 211 8.91 13.47 -5.16
C GLY A 211 10.00 14.11 -4.31
N LEU A 212 11.25 14.02 -4.75
CA LEU A 212 12.40 14.67 -4.12
C LEU A 212 12.24 16.20 -4.11
N TYR A 213 11.87 16.79 -5.25
CA TYR A 213 11.62 18.23 -5.36
C TYR A 213 10.54 18.70 -4.38
N VAL A 214 9.43 17.97 -4.30
CA VAL A 214 8.32 18.29 -3.37
C VAL A 214 8.82 18.18 -1.92
N ARG A 215 9.53 17.11 -1.55
CA ARG A 215 10.02 16.88 -0.18
C ARG A 215 11.09 17.89 0.26
N LEU A 216 11.95 18.32 -0.64
CA LEU A 216 12.95 19.34 -0.33
C LEU A 216 12.32 20.71 -0.02
N LYS A 217 11.14 21.01 -0.59
CA LYS A 217 10.40 22.25 -0.37
C LYS A 217 9.48 22.23 0.86
N ILE A 218 9.18 21.08 1.43
CA ILE A 218 8.40 20.97 2.66
C ILE A 218 9.29 21.35 3.85
N ALA A 219 8.85 22.37 4.62
CA ALA A 219 9.48 22.69 5.90
C ALA A 219 9.18 21.56 6.92
N GLU A 220 10.12 21.29 7.79
CA GLU A 220 9.94 20.37 8.90
C GLU A 220 8.74 20.79 9.76
N THR A 221 7.94 19.82 10.24
CA THR A 221 6.70 20.16 10.96
C THR A 221 6.99 20.85 12.29
N PRO A 222 6.23 21.89 12.70
CA PRO A 222 6.40 22.54 13.99
C PRO A 222 6.32 21.58 15.18
N ALA A 223 5.50 20.51 15.06
CA ALA A 223 5.40 19.48 16.08
C ALA A 223 6.71 18.70 16.28
N PHE A 224 7.46 18.44 15.18
CA PHE A 224 8.76 17.79 15.27
C PHE A 224 9.84 18.71 15.85
N GLN A 225 9.83 19.99 15.46
CA GLN A 225 10.73 20.99 16.06
C GLN A 225 10.49 21.15 17.56
N ALA A 226 9.23 21.22 17.99
CA ALA A 226 8.87 21.27 19.41
C ALA A 226 9.26 20.00 20.19
N ALA A 227 9.20 18.81 19.57
CA ALA A 227 9.64 17.56 20.18
C ALA A 227 11.17 17.47 20.33
N ILE A 228 11.92 18.03 19.35
CA ILE A 228 13.39 18.18 19.46
C ILE A 228 13.75 19.11 20.64
N GLU A 229 13.07 20.25 20.75
CA GLU A 229 13.31 21.25 21.80
C GLU A 229 13.01 20.70 23.21
N ARG A 230 12.00 19.82 23.35
CA ARG A 230 11.60 19.21 24.63
C ARG A 230 12.44 18.02 25.07
N GLN A 231 13.38 17.54 24.25
CA GLN A 231 14.20 16.34 24.50
C GLN A 231 13.39 15.07 24.86
N GLU A 232 12.11 15.00 24.48
CA GLU A 232 11.22 13.87 24.72
C GLU A 232 11.53 12.73 23.73
N ARG A 233 12.76 12.19 23.79
CA ARG A 233 13.18 11.06 22.94
C ARG A 233 12.89 9.75 23.64
N VAL A 234 11.91 8.99 23.16
CA VAL A 234 11.72 7.59 23.56
C VAL A 234 12.92 6.78 23.05
N LYS A 235 13.69 6.21 23.99
CA LYS A 235 14.98 5.54 23.68
C LYS A 235 14.84 4.35 22.73
N VAL A 236 13.73 3.57 22.78
CA VAL A 236 13.48 2.43 21.87
C VAL A 236 11.97 2.15 21.75
N PRO A 237 11.22 2.81 20.85
CA PRO A 237 9.76 2.62 20.72
C PRO A 237 9.34 1.17 20.43
N ILE A 238 10.17 0.43 19.69
CA ILE A 238 9.85 -0.95 19.27
C ILE A 238 9.84 -1.94 20.45
N ALA A 239 10.75 -1.78 21.41
CA ALA A 239 10.77 -2.64 22.61
C ALA A 239 9.51 -2.41 23.48
N THR A 240 9.11 -1.15 23.65
CA THR A 240 7.87 -0.78 24.35
C THR A 240 6.65 -1.32 23.60
N LEU A 241 6.63 -1.23 22.27
CA LEU A 241 5.56 -1.75 21.44
C LEU A 241 5.39 -3.26 21.63
N LEU A 242 6.47 -4.02 21.51
CA LEU A 242 6.44 -5.48 21.60
C LEU A 242 6.14 -5.98 23.01
N SER A 243 6.56 -5.26 24.07
CA SER A 243 6.33 -5.68 25.45
C SER A 243 4.95 -5.27 25.98
N GLN A 244 4.45 -4.08 25.63
CA GLN A 244 3.25 -3.49 26.22
C GLN A 244 2.07 -3.36 25.25
N HIS A 245 2.32 -3.30 23.93
CA HIS A 245 1.30 -3.05 22.91
C HIS A 245 1.27 -4.11 21.78
N TRP A 246 1.79 -5.32 22.04
CA TRP A 246 1.81 -6.40 21.05
C TRP A 246 0.40 -6.80 20.57
N LEU A 247 -0.59 -6.81 21.48
CA LEU A 247 -1.96 -7.20 21.15
C LEU A 247 -2.63 -6.19 20.19
N PRO A 248 -2.67 -4.86 20.46
CA PRO A 248 -3.13 -3.88 19.48
C PRO A 248 -2.40 -3.98 18.13
N THR A 249 -1.08 -4.22 18.16
CA THR A 249 -0.27 -4.40 16.94
C THR A 249 -0.74 -5.60 16.13
N LEU A 250 -0.92 -6.75 16.78
CA LEU A 250 -1.42 -7.96 16.12
C LEU A 250 -2.83 -7.78 15.58
N LEU A 251 -3.75 -7.22 16.38
CA LEU A 251 -5.14 -6.98 15.95
C LEU A 251 -5.17 -6.03 14.75
N GLY A 252 -4.39 -4.94 14.77
CA GLY A 252 -4.24 -4.03 13.63
C GLY A 252 -3.71 -4.72 12.38
N ALA A 253 -2.70 -5.59 12.53
CA ALA A 253 -2.18 -6.38 11.44
C ALA A 253 -3.22 -7.35 10.86
N LEU A 254 -3.96 -8.06 11.72
CA LEU A 254 -5.04 -8.97 11.28
C LEU A 254 -6.15 -8.21 10.55
N ALA A 255 -6.55 -7.03 11.03
CA ALA A 255 -7.55 -6.20 10.37
C ALA A 255 -7.14 -5.77 8.95
N MET A 256 -5.82 -5.59 8.70
CA MET A 256 -5.29 -5.22 7.39
C MET A 256 -5.27 -6.37 6.38
N VAL A 257 -5.31 -7.64 6.81
CA VAL A 257 -5.18 -8.80 5.92
C VAL A 257 -6.19 -8.78 4.78
N VAL A 258 -7.47 -8.50 5.09
CA VAL A 258 -8.55 -8.47 4.07
C VAL A 258 -8.28 -7.42 2.99
N CYS A 259 -7.83 -6.23 3.37
CA CYS A 259 -7.57 -5.14 2.43
C CYS A 259 -6.51 -5.56 1.38
N TYR A 260 -5.42 -6.12 1.86
CA TYR A 260 -4.35 -6.59 1.00
C TYR A 260 -4.76 -7.81 0.16
N THR A 261 -5.47 -8.76 0.75
CA THR A 261 -5.91 -9.97 0.05
C THR A 261 -6.86 -9.62 -1.09
N LEU A 262 -7.87 -8.76 -0.86
CA LEU A 262 -8.78 -8.29 -1.90
C LEU A 262 -8.02 -7.61 -3.04
N PHE A 263 -7.12 -6.66 -2.70
CA PHE A 263 -6.38 -5.90 -3.70
C PHE A 263 -5.50 -6.78 -4.58
N TYR A 264 -4.66 -7.62 -3.99
CA TYR A 264 -3.68 -8.40 -4.77
C TYR A 264 -4.29 -9.62 -5.46
N ASN A 265 -5.41 -10.17 -4.98
CA ASN A 265 -6.19 -11.14 -5.73
C ASN A 265 -6.88 -10.50 -6.94
N ALA A 266 -7.51 -9.34 -6.77
CA ALA A 266 -8.17 -8.64 -7.89
C ALA A 266 -7.17 -8.14 -8.93
N THR A 267 -6.01 -7.62 -8.51
CA THR A 267 -5.06 -7.00 -9.43
C THR A 267 -4.00 -7.99 -9.94
N THR A 268 -3.14 -8.48 -9.06
CA THR A 268 -1.94 -9.23 -9.46
C THR A 268 -2.28 -10.67 -9.87
N PHE A 269 -3.03 -11.41 -9.03
CA PHE A 269 -3.42 -12.77 -9.36
C PHE A 269 -4.38 -12.81 -10.55
N SER A 270 -5.48 -12.03 -10.52
CA SER A 270 -6.48 -12.06 -11.58
C SER A 270 -5.93 -11.60 -12.94
N LEU A 271 -4.98 -10.65 -12.96
CA LEU A 271 -4.29 -10.26 -14.18
C LEU A 271 -3.48 -11.41 -14.76
N SER A 272 -2.68 -12.09 -13.93
CA SER A 272 -1.89 -13.25 -14.36
C SER A 272 -2.79 -14.39 -14.84
N TYR A 273 -3.83 -14.73 -14.09
CA TYR A 273 -4.77 -15.80 -14.40
C TYR A 273 -5.60 -15.46 -15.64
N GLY A 274 -6.10 -14.24 -15.75
CA GLY A 274 -6.91 -13.78 -16.88
C GLY A 274 -6.16 -13.81 -18.21
N VAL A 275 -4.89 -13.41 -18.21
CA VAL A 275 -4.06 -13.42 -19.43
C VAL A 275 -3.55 -14.82 -19.75
N SER A 276 -3.08 -15.59 -18.75
CA SER A 276 -2.40 -16.87 -19.00
C SER A 276 -3.35 -18.06 -19.10
N VAL A 277 -4.49 -18.06 -18.39
CA VAL A 277 -5.43 -19.20 -18.30
C VAL A 277 -6.72 -18.92 -19.06
N LEU A 278 -7.32 -17.73 -18.87
CA LEU A 278 -8.56 -17.35 -19.56
C LEU A 278 -8.31 -16.78 -20.97
N HIS A 279 -7.03 -16.57 -21.34
CA HIS A 279 -6.60 -16.03 -22.63
C HIS A 279 -7.26 -14.69 -22.99
N ILE A 280 -7.61 -13.90 -21.98
CA ILE A 280 -8.11 -12.53 -22.19
C ILE A 280 -6.93 -11.68 -22.69
N PRO A 281 -7.08 -10.93 -23.80
CA PRO A 281 -6.02 -10.07 -24.31
C PRO A 281 -5.50 -9.13 -23.21
N ARG A 282 -4.17 -9.03 -23.08
CA ARG A 282 -3.50 -8.20 -22.08
C ARG A 282 -4.03 -6.76 -22.02
N PRO A 283 -4.20 -6.03 -23.18
CA PRO A 283 -4.77 -4.69 -23.16
C PRO A 283 -6.17 -4.66 -22.57
N THR A 284 -7.00 -5.63 -22.91
CA THR A 284 -8.37 -5.73 -22.37
C THR A 284 -8.35 -5.85 -20.87
N PHE A 285 -7.56 -6.78 -20.30
CA PHE A 285 -7.53 -6.98 -18.83
C PHE A 285 -6.98 -5.76 -18.10
N LEU A 286 -5.93 -5.14 -18.62
CA LEU A 286 -5.37 -3.90 -18.04
C LEU A 286 -6.40 -2.76 -18.07
N GLY A 287 -7.17 -2.64 -19.15
CA GLY A 287 -8.29 -1.68 -19.24
C GLY A 287 -9.38 -1.94 -18.20
N LEU A 288 -9.78 -3.21 -17.99
CA LEU A 288 -10.74 -3.58 -16.95
C LEU A 288 -10.24 -3.17 -15.55
N LEU A 289 -8.96 -3.38 -15.25
CA LEU A 289 -8.35 -2.96 -13.98
C LEU A 289 -8.34 -1.44 -13.82
N CYS A 290 -8.07 -0.68 -14.88
CA CYS A 290 -8.16 0.78 -14.85
C CYS A 290 -9.58 1.27 -14.53
N ILE A 291 -10.61 0.61 -15.07
CA ILE A 291 -12.00 0.93 -14.74
C ILE A 291 -12.31 0.54 -13.28
N ALA A 292 -11.95 -0.66 -12.87
CA ALA A 292 -12.29 -1.19 -11.56
C ALA A 292 -11.65 -0.39 -10.40
N VAL A 293 -10.41 0.11 -10.57
CA VAL A 293 -9.73 0.91 -9.52
C VAL A 293 -10.42 2.26 -9.28
N VAL A 294 -11.15 2.80 -10.25
CA VAL A 294 -11.96 4.00 -10.05
C VAL A 294 -13.04 3.76 -8.98
N PHE A 295 -13.62 2.57 -8.95
CA PHE A 295 -14.61 2.21 -7.91
C PHE A 295 -13.98 2.08 -6.53
N MET A 296 -12.72 1.63 -6.43
CA MET A 296 -11.94 1.67 -5.19
C MET A 296 -11.74 3.13 -4.73
N ALA A 297 -11.36 4.03 -5.65
CA ALA A 297 -11.18 5.44 -5.34
C ALA A 297 -12.49 6.11 -4.89
N LEU A 298 -13.64 5.73 -5.45
CA LEU A 298 -14.97 6.21 -5.06
C LEU A 298 -15.42 5.63 -3.71
N ALA A 299 -15.13 4.35 -3.45
CA ALA A 299 -15.48 3.69 -2.20
C ALA A 299 -14.74 4.30 -0.99
N THR A 300 -13.50 4.76 -1.20
CA THR A 300 -12.65 5.31 -0.12
C THR A 300 -13.30 6.51 0.60
N PRO A 301 -13.73 7.61 -0.05
CA PRO A 301 -14.39 8.72 0.64
C PRO A 301 -15.75 8.35 1.24
N LEU A 302 -16.51 7.46 0.59
CA LEU A 302 -17.79 6.99 1.11
C LEU A 302 -17.60 6.24 2.44
N SER A 303 -16.62 5.33 2.48
CA SER A 303 -16.30 4.56 3.68
C SER A 303 -15.70 5.44 4.78
N ALA A 304 -14.83 6.40 4.44
CA ALA A 304 -14.26 7.34 5.40
C ALA A 304 -15.35 8.19 6.07
N TRP A 305 -16.29 8.71 5.27
CA TRP A 305 -17.44 9.44 5.78
C TRP A 305 -18.32 8.57 6.70
N ALA A 306 -18.62 7.34 6.28
CA ALA A 306 -19.39 6.39 7.08
C ALA A 306 -18.66 6.04 8.40
N ALA A 307 -17.33 5.87 8.35
CA ALA A 307 -16.51 5.58 9.52
C ALA A 307 -16.48 6.74 10.53
N ASP A 308 -16.50 7.99 10.07
CA ASP A 308 -16.63 9.15 10.96
C ASP A 308 -18.04 9.25 11.58
N ARG A 309 -19.09 8.84 10.83
CA ARG A 309 -20.47 8.96 11.28
C ARG A 309 -20.92 7.80 12.18
N TYR A 310 -20.57 6.57 11.81
CA TYR A 310 -21.09 5.34 12.46
C TYR A 310 -20.06 4.62 13.32
N GLY A 311 -18.78 4.97 13.22
CA GLY A 311 -17.65 4.30 13.86
C GLY A 311 -16.81 3.48 12.88
N ARG A 312 -15.55 3.22 13.26
CA ARG A 312 -14.61 2.45 12.42
C ARG A 312 -15.03 0.98 12.35
N LYS A 313 -15.33 0.41 13.53
CA LYS A 313 -15.64 -1.01 13.69
C LYS A 313 -16.91 -1.44 12.95
N PRO A 314 -18.07 -0.76 13.02
CA PRO A 314 -19.27 -1.14 12.26
C PRO A 314 -19.06 -1.14 10.75
N VAL A 315 -18.37 -0.12 10.22
CA VAL A 315 -18.08 -0.02 8.77
C VAL A 315 -17.19 -1.16 8.32
N LEU A 316 -16.17 -1.49 9.10
CA LEU A 316 -15.28 -2.61 8.81
C LEU A 316 -16.00 -3.95 8.87
N ILE A 317 -16.85 -4.18 9.87
CA ILE A 317 -17.64 -5.43 9.99
C ILE A 317 -18.49 -5.64 8.75
N VAL A 318 -19.24 -4.62 8.30
CA VAL A 318 -20.07 -4.71 7.09
C VAL A 318 -19.20 -4.98 5.85
N GLY A 319 -18.09 -4.24 5.68
CA GLY A 319 -17.18 -4.45 4.57
C GLY A 319 -16.56 -5.85 4.56
N ILE A 320 -16.17 -6.37 5.72
CA ILE A 320 -15.58 -7.71 5.85
C ILE A 320 -16.62 -8.82 5.60
N ILE A 321 -17.87 -8.66 6.06
CA ILE A 321 -18.93 -9.61 5.73
C ILE A 321 -19.13 -9.68 4.21
N ALA A 322 -19.20 -8.52 3.55
CA ALA A 322 -19.29 -8.47 2.10
C ALA A 322 -18.06 -9.09 1.42
N ALA A 323 -16.85 -8.91 1.97
CA ALA A 323 -15.62 -9.55 1.47
C ALA A 323 -15.64 -11.09 1.65
N ILE A 324 -16.18 -11.62 2.74
CA ILE A 324 -16.37 -13.07 2.92
C ILE A 324 -17.31 -13.61 1.82
N LEU A 325 -18.37 -12.89 1.52
CA LEU A 325 -19.35 -13.30 0.50
C LEU A 325 -18.78 -13.16 -0.91
N SER A 326 -17.89 -12.16 -1.17
CA SER A 326 -17.30 -11.96 -2.50
C SER A 326 -16.40 -13.12 -2.93
N GLY A 327 -15.79 -13.86 -2.00
CA GLY A 327 -15.02 -15.06 -2.32
C GLY A 327 -15.83 -16.11 -3.12
N PHE A 328 -17.13 -16.23 -2.85
CA PHE A 328 -17.99 -17.14 -3.61
C PHE A 328 -18.30 -16.65 -5.04
N THR A 329 -18.08 -15.38 -5.34
CA THR A 329 -18.30 -14.82 -6.67
C THR A 329 -17.12 -15.04 -7.62
N MET A 330 -15.94 -15.41 -7.12
CA MET A 330 -14.72 -15.54 -7.92
C MET A 330 -14.88 -16.57 -9.05
N ALA A 331 -15.34 -17.77 -8.75
CA ALA A 331 -15.50 -18.81 -9.75
C ALA A 331 -16.57 -18.47 -10.81
N PRO A 332 -17.80 -18.06 -10.46
CA PRO A 332 -18.82 -17.75 -11.46
C PRO A 332 -18.54 -16.46 -12.25
N LEU A 333 -17.87 -15.47 -11.68
CA LEU A 333 -17.64 -14.20 -12.37
C LEU A 333 -16.29 -14.19 -13.10
N LEU A 334 -15.17 -14.34 -12.39
CA LEU A 334 -13.84 -14.35 -13.00
C LEU A 334 -13.68 -15.59 -13.91
N GLY A 335 -14.10 -16.77 -13.42
CA GLY A 335 -13.96 -18.03 -14.13
C GLY A 335 -14.82 -18.15 -15.40
N SER A 336 -15.80 -17.28 -15.59
CA SER A 336 -16.61 -17.23 -16.82
C SER A 336 -15.81 -16.85 -18.06
N GLY A 337 -14.70 -16.12 -17.90
CA GLY A 337 -13.94 -15.54 -19.01
C GLY A 337 -14.66 -14.43 -19.78
N GLN A 338 -15.94 -14.15 -19.44
CA GLN A 338 -16.70 -13.07 -20.08
C GLN A 338 -16.27 -11.72 -19.54
N THR A 339 -15.86 -10.82 -20.43
CA THR A 339 -15.29 -9.50 -20.08
C THR A 339 -16.16 -8.70 -19.10
N SER A 340 -17.49 -8.71 -19.27
CA SER A 340 -18.43 -8.00 -18.41
C SER A 340 -18.51 -8.60 -17.00
N LEU A 341 -18.49 -9.92 -16.86
CA LEU A 341 -18.53 -10.61 -15.57
C LEU A 341 -17.18 -10.50 -14.86
N VAL A 342 -16.08 -10.57 -15.62
CA VAL A 342 -14.72 -10.30 -15.08
C VAL A 342 -14.64 -8.87 -14.56
N LEU A 343 -15.14 -7.87 -15.31
CA LEU A 343 -15.20 -6.49 -14.85
C LEU A 343 -16.01 -6.37 -13.54
N LEU A 344 -17.18 -7.00 -13.49
CA LEU A 344 -18.03 -6.98 -12.30
C LEU A 344 -17.30 -7.56 -11.08
N PHE A 345 -16.59 -8.68 -11.25
CA PHE A 345 -15.75 -9.25 -10.20
C PHE A 345 -14.70 -8.26 -9.70
N LEU A 346 -13.92 -7.68 -10.62
CA LEU A 346 -12.87 -6.72 -10.29
C LEU A 346 -13.42 -5.48 -9.58
N VAL A 347 -14.58 -4.98 -10.01
CA VAL A 347 -15.27 -3.85 -9.38
C VAL A 347 -15.70 -4.20 -7.96
N ILE A 348 -16.31 -5.37 -7.74
CA ILE A 348 -16.71 -5.82 -6.40
C ILE A 348 -15.50 -5.88 -5.47
N GLU A 349 -14.43 -6.57 -5.86
CA GLU A 349 -13.24 -6.77 -5.03
C GLU A 349 -12.55 -5.43 -4.70
N LEU A 350 -12.34 -4.56 -5.69
CA LEU A 350 -11.68 -3.27 -5.49
C LEU A 350 -12.57 -2.26 -4.74
N PHE A 351 -13.89 -2.30 -4.96
CA PHE A 351 -14.82 -1.50 -4.16
C PHE A 351 -14.76 -1.90 -2.67
N LEU A 352 -14.82 -3.20 -2.38
CA LEU A 352 -14.71 -3.73 -1.02
C LEU A 352 -13.34 -3.44 -0.40
N MET A 353 -12.28 -3.48 -1.20
CA MET A 353 -10.96 -3.03 -0.76
C MET A 353 -11.01 -1.56 -0.34
N GLY A 354 -11.60 -0.66 -1.12
CA GLY A 354 -11.76 0.75 -0.76
C GLY A 354 -12.57 0.93 0.54
N VAL A 355 -13.65 0.15 0.70
CA VAL A 355 -14.50 0.18 1.91
C VAL A 355 -13.73 -0.26 3.15
N THR A 356 -12.94 -1.32 3.07
CA THR A 356 -12.19 -1.86 4.22
C THR A 356 -10.90 -1.08 4.50
N PHE A 357 -10.28 -0.51 3.48
CA PHE A 357 -8.99 0.17 3.58
C PHE A 357 -9.11 1.62 4.11
N ALA A 358 -10.16 2.35 3.73
CA ALA A 358 -10.31 3.75 4.10
C ALA A 358 -10.31 3.99 5.62
N PRO A 359 -11.04 3.23 6.46
CA PRO A 359 -11.03 3.42 7.90
C PRO A 359 -9.67 3.16 8.55
N MET A 360 -8.80 2.34 7.92
CA MET A 360 -7.50 1.96 8.46
C MET A 360 -6.56 3.16 8.62
N GLY A 361 -6.71 4.19 7.80
CA GLY A 361 -5.93 5.42 7.90
C GLY A 361 -6.09 6.15 9.24
N ALA A 362 -7.27 6.04 9.86
CA ALA A 362 -7.54 6.56 11.20
C ALA A 362 -7.41 5.49 12.28
N LEU A 363 -7.98 4.29 12.06
CA LEU A 363 -8.02 3.21 13.04
C LEU A 363 -6.63 2.81 13.54
N LEU A 364 -5.67 2.56 12.64
CA LEU A 364 -4.36 2.08 13.05
C LEU A 364 -3.62 3.06 13.98
N PRO A 365 -3.55 4.38 13.69
CA PRO A 365 -3.02 5.35 14.66
C PRO A 365 -3.81 5.41 15.98
N GLU A 366 -5.15 5.30 15.93
CA GLU A 366 -6.03 5.39 17.10
C GLU A 366 -5.88 4.22 18.08
N LEU A 367 -5.28 3.08 17.65
CA LEU A 367 -5.00 1.93 18.53
C LEU A 367 -3.87 2.18 19.53
N PHE A 368 -3.04 3.21 19.33
CA PHE A 368 -1.80 3.39 20.08
C PHE A 368 -1.73 4.75 20.80
N PRO A 369 -1.14 4.79 22.02
CA PRO A 369 -0.82 6.04 22.68
C PRO A 369 0.27 6.82 21.91
N THR A 370 0.34 8.13 22.13
CA THR A 370 1.15 9.07 21.35
C THR A 370 2.63 8.67 21.25
N ASN A 371 3.21 8.15 22.32
CA ASN A 371 4.62 7.81 22.43
C ASN A 371 5.07 6.61 21.54
N VAL A 372 4.14 5.75 21.12
CA VAL A 372 4.42 4.58 20.25
C VAL A 372 3.51 4.54 19.00
N ARG A 373 2.68 5.56 18.79
CA ARG A 373 1.65 5.60 17.75
C ARG A 373 2.23 5.44 16.35
N TYR A 374 3.30 6.16 16.01
CA TYR A 374 3.96 6.06 14.72
C TYR A 374 4.46 4.64 14.46
N THR A 375 5.23 4.11 15.40
CA THR A 375 5.81 2.76 15.29
C THR A 375 4.71 1.70 15.27
N GLY A 376 3.71 1.81 16.15
CA GLY A 376 2.60 0.85 16.25
C GLY A 376 1.76 0.77 14.98
N ALA A 377 1.34 1.92 14.44
CA ALA A 377 0.58 1.98 13.19
C ALA A 377 1.39 1.44 12.02
N GLY A 378 2.66 1.84 11.88
CA GLY A 378 3.54 1.38 10.81
C GLY A 378 3.84 -0.13 10.88
N VAL A 379 4.11 -0.66 12.08
CA VAL A 379 4.35 -2.10 12.27
C VAL A 379 3.09 -2.92 11.99
N SER A 380 1.92 -2.49 12.48
CA SER A 380 0.64 -3.17 12.19
C SER A 380 0.36 -3.20 10.68
N TYR A 381 0.55 -2.08 9.99
CA TYR A 381 0.39 -1.97 8.55
C TYR A 381 1.34 -2.92 7.78
N ASN A 382 2.62 -2.94 8.13
CA ASN A 382 3.62 -3.78 7.47
C ASN A 382 3.46 -5.27 7.77
N LEU A 383 3.10 -5.66 9.00
CA LEU A 383 2.77 -7.05 9.35
C LEU A 383 1.52 -7.52 8.60
N GLY A 384 0.47 -6.69 8.52
CA GLY A 384 -0.69 -6.98 7.68
C GLY A 384 -0.32 -7.17 6.21
N GLY A 385 0.64 -6.38 5.70
CA GLY A 385 1.21 -6.53 4.36
C GLY A 385 1.94 -7.85 4.14
N ILE A 386 2.69 -8.34 5.13
CA ILE A 386 3.32 -9.66 5.05
C ILE A 386 2.25 -10.76 5.00
N LEU A 387 1.26 -10.70 5.88
CA LEU A 387 0.25 -11.74 6.01
C LEU A 387 -0.77 -11.73 4.85
N GLY A 388 -1.14 -10.56 4.34
CA GLY A 388 -2.19 -10.40 3.34
C GLY A 388 -1.70 -10.11 1.92
N ALA A 389 -0.57 -9.41 1.75
CA ALA A 389 -0.09 -9.01 0.44
C ALA A 389 1.05 -9.88 -0.11
N SER A 390 2.07 -10.13 0.73
CA SER A 390 3.26 -10.88 0.31
C SER A 390 2.92 -12.26 -0.22
N VAL A 391 2.01 -12.95 0.46
CA VAL A 391 1.65 -14.34 0.17
C VAL A 391 0.42 -14.48 -0.72
N ALA A 392 -0.42 -13.45 -0.87
CA ALA A 392 -1.72 -13.59 -1.52
C ALA A 392 -1.63 -14.05 -2.98
N PRO A 393 -0.86 -13.44 -3.89
CA PRO A 393 -0.79 -13.89 -5.26
C PRO A 393 -0.19 -15.30 -5.40
N TYR A 394 0.80 -15.63 -4.54
CA TYR A 394 1.43 -16.95 -4.51
C TYR A 394 0.43 -18.04 -4.09
N ILE A 395 -0.28 -17.81 -2.97
CA ILE A 395 -1.28 -18.76 -2.47
C ILE A 395 -2.42 -18.91 -3.48
N ALA A 396 -2.92 -17.82 -4.04
CA ALA A 396 -3.96 -17.84 -5.05
C ALA A 396 -3.56 -18.63 -6.29
N GLN A 397 -2.33 -18.43 -6.81
CA GLN A 397 -1.81 -19.17 -7.95
C GLN A 397 -1.65 -20.67 -7.65
N MET A 398 -1.14 -21.00 -6.46
CA MET A 398 -1.00 -22.39 -6.01
C MET A 398 -2.35 -23.09 -5.88
N LEU A 399 -3.34 -22.42 -5.29
CA LEU A 399 -4.69 -22.94 -5.09
C LEU A 399 -5.43 -23.07 -6.42
N ALA A 400 -5.29 -22.09 -7.31
CA ALA A 400 -5.87 -22.16 -8.66
C ALA A 400 -5.34 -23.34 -9.47
N ALA A 401 -4.03 -23.64 -9.34
CA ALA A 401 -3.40 -24.78 -10.01
C ALA A 401 -3.88 -26.14 -9.47
N ARG A 402 -4.28 -26.22 -8.19
CA ARG A 402 -4.68 -27.49 -7.52
C ARG A 402 -6.18 -27.74 -7.54
N GLY A 403 -6.98 -26.73 -7.27
CA GLY A 403 -8.43 -26.84 -7.06
C GLY A 403 -9.27 -25.78 -7.78
N GLY A 404 -8.65 -24.97 -8.64
CA GLY A 404 -9.33 -23.95 -9.41
C GLY A 404 -9.74 -22.72 -8.58
N LEU A 405 -10.51 -21.85 -9.22
CA LEU A 405 -10.97 -20.58 -8.61
C LEU A 405 -11.85 -20.73 -7.36
N PRO A 406 -12.64 -21.81 -7.16
CA PRO A 406 -13.37 -21.98 -5.89
C PRO A 406 -12.45 -22.02 -4.67
N TRP A 407 -11.26 -22.60 -4.79
CA TRP A 407 -10.30 -22.65 -3.68
C TRP A 407 -9.65 -21.28 -3.42
N VAL A 408 -9.44 -20.51 -4.48
CA VAL A 408 -8.96 -19.12 -4.33
C VAL A 408 -10.03 -18.26 -3.65
N GLY A 409 -11.30 -18.40 -4.04
CA GLY A 409 -12.42 -17.72 -3.38
C GLY A 409 -12.55 -18.10 -1.90
N ALA A 410 -12.39 -19.39 -1.57
CA ALA A 410 -12.37 -19.85 -0.17
C ALA A 410 -11.19 -19.21 0.61
N TYR A 411 -10.01 -19.06 0.00
CA TYR A 411 -8.88 -18.36 0.60
C TYR A 411 -9.22 -16.88 0.88
N VAL A 412 -9.86 -16.16 -0.05
CA VAL A 412 -10.31 -14.77 0.16
C VAL A 412 -11.28 -14.71 1.35
N SER A 413 -12.28 -15.61 1.42
CA SER A 413 -13.24 -15.67 2.51
C SER A 413 -12.57 -15.97 3.87
N ILE A 414 -11.59 -16.88 3.91
CA ILE A 414 -10.83 -17.21 5.13
C ILE A 414 -9.97 -16.01 5.57
N ALA A 415 -9.28 -15.35 4.65
CA ALA A 415 -8.49 -14.17 4.95
C ALA A 415 -9.37 -13.02 5.51
N ALA A 416 -10.54 -12.83 4.93
CA ALA A 416 -11.53 -11.90 5.45
C ALA A 416 -12.05 -12.29 6.85
N ALA A 417 -12.30 -13.58 7.10
CA ALA A 417 -12.68 -14.07 8.41
C ALA A 417 -11.59 -13.86 9.48
N VAL A 418 -10.31 -14.02 9.11
CA VAL A 418 -9.18 -13.67 9.98
C VAL A 418 -9.18 -12.18 10.34
N SER A 419 -9.45 -11.30 9.36
CA SER A 419 -9.60 -9.87 9.63
C SER A 419 -10.81 -9.56 10.51
N MET A 420 -11.92 -10.30 10.36
CA MET A 420 -13.09 -10.19 11.22
C MET A 420 -12.74 -10.44 12.69
N ILE A 421 -11.95 -11.48 12.98
CA ILE A 421 -11.48 -11.76 14.35
C ILE A 421 -10.70 -10.56 14.89
N GLY A 422 -9.76 -10.01 14.10
CA GLY A 422 -9.01 -8.82 14.50
C GLY A 422 -9.91 -7.65 14.86
N VAL A 423 -10.87 -7.32 14.01
CA VAL A 423 -11.79 -6.19 14.18
C VAL A 423 -12.76 -6.42 15.36
N LEU A 424 -13.29 -7.64 15.55
CA LEU A 424 -14.21 -7.94 16.65
C LEU A 424 -13.51 -7.81 18.02
N CYS A 425 -12.25 -8.21 18.12
CA CYS A 425 -11.47 -8.12 19.34
C CYS A 425 -10.97 -6.68 19.66
N MET A 426 -11.05 -5.75 18.72
CA MET A 426 -10.71 -4.34 18.95
C MET A 426 -11.87 -3.61 19.66
N ARG A 427 -11.52 -2.52 20.34
CA ARG A 427 -12.47 -1.52 20.80
C ARG A 427 -12.80 -0.55 19.65
N GLU A 428 -13.99 0.08 19.70
CA GLU A 428 -14.28 1.21 18.81
C GLU A 428 -13.36 2.38 19.16
N THR A 429 -12.79 3.02 18.13
CA THR A 429 -11.77 4.06 18.32
C THR A 429 -12.23 5.46 17.92
N ARG A 430 -13.45 5.62 17.35
CA ARG A 430 -13.97 6.88 16.82
C ARG A 430 -13.84 8.05 17.80
N ASP A 431 -14.22 7.82 19.06
CA ASP A 431 -14.28 8.84 20.08
C ASP A 431 -13.01 8.89 20.97
N THR A 432 -11.96 8.13 20.60
CA THR A 432 -10.67 8.14 21.30
C THR A 432 -10.00 9.51 21.14
N GLN A 433 -9.66 10.16 22.26
CA GLN A 433 -8.89 11.40 22.23
C GLN A 433 -7.42 11.07 21.90
N LEU A 434 -6.91 11.67 20.84
CA LEU A 434 -5.47 11.63 20.52
C LEU A 434 -4.79 12.71 21.37
N MET A 435 -4.43 12.36 22.60
CA MET A 435 -3.59 13.23 23.43
C MET A 435 -2.13 13.12 23.00
#